data_5603b094133d38966666be805d802f13
#
_entry.id   5603b094133d38966666be805d802f13
#
_cell.length_a   1.000
_cell.length_b   1.000
_cell.length_c   1.000
_cell.angle_alpha   90.00
_cell.angle_beta   90.00
_cell.angle_gamma   90.00
#
_symmetry.space_group_name_H-M   'P 1'
#
loop_
_entity.id
_entity.type
_entity.pdbx_description
1 polymer ?
#
loop_
_entity_poly.entity_id
_entity_poly.type
_entity_poly.pdbx_seq_one_letter_code
_entity_poly.pdbx_strand_id
1 'polypeptide(L)'
;ATDAYRVKPNDTKTVYLFGNEAALPDDYRTTLRDLMAGENFTEATGALDWTLTRESDKPMFPDGSLIPMTEFHTIEIGDPKYDMTDPDEPQPIPYESTLFVTRVATKFAVQLTLDESCFLNTDSKVELSPVVVSSIADSEYLIPRATTYSPAKSPADGTNRIITSYEVPSTASVADYTFQLTQTDDKGREFKSPIVYLTETRYGSGPTPYSVSITVDGVELSAPLPNL
;
A
#
# COMPACT_ATOMS: atom_id res chain seq x y z
N ALA A 1 1.59 21.05 2.66
CA ALA A 1 2.57 22.03 2.18
C ALA A 1 2.18 22.38 0.76
N THR A 2 2.27 23.65 0.40
CA THR A 2 2.02 24.10 -0.98
C THR A 2 3.38 24.53 -1.52
N ASP A 3 3.94 23.73 -2.41
CA ASP A 3 5.18 24.05 -3.09
C ASP A 3 4.85 24.52 -4.51
N ALA A 4 5.45 25.60 -4.93
CA ALA A 4 5.27 26.15 -6.26
C ALA A 4 6.52 25.91 -7.11
N TYR A 5 6.33 25.24 -8.23
CA TYR A 5 7.39 24.95 -9.19
C TYR A 5 7.11 25.66 -10.52
N ARG A 6 8.16 26.14 -11.16
CA ARG A 6 8.05 26.67 -12.51
C ARG A 6 8.12 25.53 -13.51
N VAL A 7 7.09 25.42 -14.34
CA VAL A 7 6.99 24.40 -15.38
C VAL A 7 6.84 25.05 -16.75
N LYS A 8 7.27 24.35 -17.78
CA LYS A 8 7.11 24.80 -19.16
C LYS A 8 5.67 24.58 -19.60
N PRO A 9 5.00 25.57 -20.22
CA PRO A 9 3.67 25.39 -20.79
C PRO A 9 3.68 24.34 -21.92
N ASN A 10 2.52 23.74 -22.16
CA ASN A 10 2.30 22.74 -23.21
C ASN A 10 3.30 21.58 -23.15
N ASP A 11 3.52 21.10 -21.94
CA ASP A 11 4.46 20.02 -21.66
C ASP A 11 3.80 19.00 -20.73
N THR A 12 4.31 17.77 -20.74
CA THR A 12 3.86 16.72 -19.85
C THR A 12 4.95 16.45 -18.82
N LYS A 13 4.59 16.46 -17.55
CA LYS A 13 5.52 16.20 -16.44
C LYS A 13 5.10 14.96 -15.67
N THR A 14 6.06 14.11 -15.40
CA THR A 14 5.88 13.02 -14.43
C THR A 14 6.46 13.45 -13.09
N VAL A 15 5.63 13.41 -12.06
CA VAL A 15 5.99 13.74 -10.68
C VAL A 15 6.00 12.46 -9.87
N TYR A 16 7.13 12.16 -9.25
CA TYR A 16 7.29 11.03 -8.33
C TYR A 16 7.22 11.55 -6.91
N LEU A 17 6.38 10.91 -6.10
CA LEU A 17 6.16 11.28 -4.72
C LEU A 17 6.64 10.16 -3.80
N PHE A 18 7.40 10.54 -2.77
CA PHE A 18 7.86 9.65 -1.73
C PHE A 18 7.48 10.25 -0.37
N GLY A 19 6.61 9.58 0.34
CA GLY A 19 6.24 9.91 1.71
C GLY A 19 6.86 8.91 2.70
N ASN A 20 7.09 9.35 3.94
CA ASN A 20 7.77 8.56 4.96
C ASN A 20 9.16 8.07 4.50
N GLU A 21 9.95 8.97 3.93
CA GLU A 21 11.30 8.68 3.40
C GLU A 21 12.17 7.87 4.38
N ALA A 22 12.02 8.09 5.70
CA ALA A 22 12.74 7.35 6.72
C ALA A 22 12.43 5.84 6.74
N ALA A 23 11.36 5.41 6.11
CA ALA A 23 10.98 4.00 5.98
C ALA A 23 11.59 3.33 4.73
N LEU A 24 12.21 4.10 3.84
CA LEU A 24 12.88 3.56 2.66
C LEU A 24 14.20 2.89 3.05
N PRO A 25 14.64 1.86 2.33
CA PRO A 25 16.00 1.34 2.40
C PRO A 25 17.05 2.44 2.23
N ASP A 26 18.18 2.29 2.89
CA ASP A 26 19.23 3.32 2.94
C ASP A 26 19.83 3.62 1.56
N ASP A 27 19.98 2.61 0.73
CA ASP A 27 20.46 2.73 -0.65
C ASP A 27 19.51 3.55 -1.51
N TYR A 28 18.19 3.33 -1.38
CA TYR A 28 17.18 4.12 -2.11
C TYR A 28 17.19 5.57 -1.65
N ARG A 29 17.28 5.82 -0.34
CA ARG A 29 17.39 7.18 0.20
C ARG A 29 18.63 7.90 -0.30
N THR A 30 19.75 7.20 -0.34
CA THR A 30 21.02 7.77 -0.86
C THR A 30 20.87 8.13 -2.32
N THR A 31 20.34 7.22 -3.14
CA THR A 31 20.12 7.48 -4.56
C THR A 31 19.20 8.69 -4.80
N LEU A 32 18.12 8.84 -4.01
CA LEU A 32 17.23 10.01 -4.11
C LEU A 32 17.94 11.33 -3.75
N ARG A 33 18.84 11.31 -2.77
CA ARG A 33 19.58 12.50 -2.33
C ARG A 33 20.67 12.92 -3.30
N ASP A 34 21.26 11.94 -3.98
CA ASP A 34 22.38 12.17 -4.91
C ASP A 34 21.91 12.59 -6.30
N LEU A 35 20.59 12.58 -6.56
CA LEU A 35 20.00 12.97 -7.83
C LEU A 35 20.25 14.46 -8.10
N MET A 36 20.81 14.76 -9.25
CA MET A 36 21.14 16.13 -9.64
C MET A 36 20.01 16.76 -10.46
N ALA A 37 19.91 18.08 -10.38
CA ALA A 37 18.98 18.84 -11.19
C ALA A 37 19.27 18.66 -12.68
N GLY A 38 18.23 18.30 -13.43
CA GLY A 38 18.31 18.09 -14.88
C GLY A 38 18.49 16.63 -15.31
N GLU A 39 18.73 15.72 -14.36
CA GLU A 39 18.75 14.28 -14.64
C GLU A 39 17.34 13.75 -14.86
N ASN A 40 17.23 12.72 -15.71
CA ASN A 40 16.00 11.96 -15.84
C ASN A 40 15.88 11.05 -14.63
N PHE A 41 14.83 11.24 -13.82
CA PHE A 41 14.62 10.51 -12.57
C PHE A 41 14.71 8.98 -12.76
N THR A 42 13.98 8.43 -13.71
CA THR A 42 13.91 6.98 -13.90
C THR A 42 15.21 6.38 -14.43
N GLU A 43 15.90 7.09 -15.30
CA GLU A 43 17.20 6.65 -15.85
C GLU A 43 18.31 6.73 -14.81
N ALA A 44 18.32 7.81 -14.00
CA ALA A 44 19.36 8.03 -13.01
C ALA A 44 19.21 7.13 -11.78
N THR A 45 17.98 6.82 -11.38
CA THR A 45 17.73 6.08 -10.13
C THR A 45 17.37 4.62 -10.32
N GLY A 46 16.80 4.24 -11.47
CA GLY A 46 16.18 2.93 -11.64
C GLY A 46 14.97 2.69 -10.71
N ALA A 47 14.36 3.76 -10.18
CA ALA A 47 13.36 3.68 -9.10
C ALA A 47 12.11 2.89 -9.47
N LEU A 48 11.80 2.75 -10.75
CA LEU A 48 10.67 1.93 -11.18
C LEU A 48 10.87 0.43 -10.89
N ASP A 49 12.11 -0.01 -10.72
CA ASP A 49 12.44 -1.40 -10.42
C ASP A 49 12.77 -1.64 -8.94
N TRP A 50 12.63 -0.61 -8.11
CA TRP A 50 12.84 -0.76 -6.68
C TRP A 50 11.76 -1.63 -6.06
N THR A 51 12.20 -2.58 -5.25
CA THR A 51 11.32 -3.54 -4.59
C THR A 51 11.54 -3.53 -3.09
N LEU A 52 10.50 -3.89 -2.37
CA LEU A 52 10.57 -4.26 -0.96
C LEU A 52 10.35 -5.76 -0.86
N THR A 53 11.16 -6.42 -0.06
CA THR A 53 11.07 -7.88 0.11
C THR A 53 10.85 -8.22 1.58
N ARG A 54 9.90 -9.09 1.84
CA ARG A 54 9.57 -9.62 3.14
C ARG A 54 10.34 -10.92 3.40
N GLU A 55 10.86 -11.08 4.59
CA GLU A 55 11.29 -12.40 5.04
C GLU A 55 10.06 -13.30 5.26
N SER A 56 10.18 -14.59 4.95
CA SER A 56 9.04 -15.52 4.88
C SER A 56 8.21 -15.61 6.17
N ASP A 57 8.87 -15.46 7.32
CA ASP A 57 8.28 -15.59 8.65
C ASP A 57 8.01 -14.24 9.35
N LYS A 58 8.23 -13.13 8.66
CA LYS A 58 8.05 -11.79 9.22
C LYS A 58 7.02 -11.00 8.43
N PRO A 59 6.30 -10.04 9.07
CA PRO A 59 5.51 -9.09 8.33
C PRO A 59 6.41 -8.19 7.47
N MET A 60 5.86 -7.57 6.42
CA MET A 60 6.60 -6.59 5.60
C MET A 60 7.13 -5.46 6.48
N PHE A 61 6.31 -4.98 7.40
CA PHE A 61 6.69 -3.98 8.39
C PHE A 61 6.19 -4.39 9.78
N PRO A 62 7.03 -4.27 10.83
CA PRO A 62 6.59 -4.44 12.21
C PRO A 62 5.52 -3.42 12.61
N ASP A 63 4.74 -3.75 13.64
CA ASP A 63 3.78 -2.80 14.21
C ASP A 63 4.47 -1.53 14.71
N GLY A 64 3.87 -0.39 14.44
CA GLY A 64 4.42 0.93 14.77
C GLY A 64 5.51 1.45 13.83
N SER A 65 5.92 0.68 12.83
CA SER A 65 6.86 1.15 11.82
C SER A 65 6.24 2.20 10.89
N LEU A 66 7.08 3.09 10.40
CA LEU A 66 6.72 3.93 9.27
C LEU A 66 6.63 3.06 8.01
N ILE A 67 5.58 3.28 7.23
CA ILE A 67 5.36 2.58 5.97
C ILE A 67 5.64 3.56 4.83
N PRO A 68 6.49 3.21 3.85
CA PRO A 68 6.68 4.04 2.69
C PRO A 68 5.35 4.31 1.98
N MET A 69 5.21 5.51 1.47
CA MET A 69 4.10 5.90 0.62
C MET A 69 4.67 6.47 -0.65
N THR A 70 4.26 5.94 -1.77
CA THR A 70 4.81 6.35 -3.06
C THR A 70 3.71 6.44 -4.10
N GLU A 71 3.92 7.25 -5.11
CA GLU A 71 3.08 7.30 -6.28
C GLU A 71 3.79 8.11 -7.38
N PHE A 72 3.36 7.94 -8.61
CA PHE A 72 3.73 8.84 -9.68
C PHE A 72 2.49 9.37 -10.40
N HIS A 73 2.58 10.60 -10.84
CA HIS A 73 1.50 11.28 -11.55
C HIS A 73 2.02 11.91 -12.83
N THR A 74 1.30 11.69 -13.91
CA THR A 74 1.54 12.41 -15.16
C THR A 74 0.61 13.61 -15.23
N ILE A 75 1.19 14.79 -15.33
CA ILE A 75 0.47 16.07 -15.35
C ILE A 75 0.68 16.70 -16.71
N GLU A 76 -0.41 16.96 -17.40
CA GLU A 76 -0.41 17.75 -18.64
C GLU A 76 -0.49 19.22 -18.28
N ILE A 77 0.53 19.97 -18.66
CA ILE A 77 0.60 21.42 -18.45
C ILE A 77 0.06 22.08 -19.71
N GLY A 78 -1.12 22.67 -19.59
CA GLY A 78 -1.75 23.38 -20.69
C GLY A 78 -1.16 24.76 -20.95
N ASP A 79 -1.89 25.56 -21.72
CA ASP A 79 -1.55 26.94 -21.98
C ASP A 79 -1.52 27.77 -20.69
N PRO A 80 -0.58 28.73 -20.59
CA PRO A 80 -0.54 29.62 -19.45
C PRO A 80 -1.80 30.49 -19.40
N LYS A 81 -2.38 30.58 -18.20
CA LYS A 81 -3.51 31.47 -17.93
C LYS A 81 -3.02 32.72 -17.21
N TYR A 82 -3.61 33.83 -17.48
CA TYR A 82 -3.27 35.11 -16.86
C TYR A 82 -4.51 35.74 -16.24
N ASP A 83 -4.34 36.33 -15.09
CA ASP A 83 -5.31 37.24 -14.52
C ASP A 83 -5.13 38.58 -15.25
N MET A 84 -6.18 39.02 -15.92
CA MET A 84 -6.25 40.25 -16.72
C MET A 84 -6.98 41.36 -15.96
N THR A 85 -7.09 41.29 -14.66
CA THR A 85 -7.71 42.36 -13.84
C THR A 85 -6.99 43.67 -14.03
N ASP A 86 -5.68 43.65 -14.22
CA ASP A 86 -4.87 44.74 -14.72
C ASP A 86 -4.29 44.35 -16.11
N PRO A 87 -4.85 44.90 -17.22
CA PRO A 87 -4.37 44.52 -18.55
C PRO A 87 -2.94 44.99 -18.86
N ASP A 88 -2.45 46.00 -18.15
CA ASP A 88 -1.09 46.52 -18.32
C ASP A 88 -0.05 45.66 -17.54
N GLU A 89 -0.51 44.89 -16.56
CA GLU A 89 0.35 44.02 -15.75
C GLU A 89 -0.30 42.62 -15.53
N PRO A 90 -0.44 41.79 -16.57
CA PRO A 90 -1.08 40.47 -16.46
C PRO A 90 -0.29 39.54 -15.51
N GLN A 91 -0.97 39.00 -14.52
CA GLN A 91 -0.37 38.06 -13.53
C GLN A 91 -0.63 36.61 -13.95
N PRO A 92 0.38 35.72 -13.90
CA PRO A 92 0.17 34.33 -14.22
C PRO A 92 -0.71 33.67 -13.15
N ILE A 93 -1.73 32.93 -13.57
CA ILE A 93 -2.57 32.13 -12.70
C ILE A 93 -1.86 30.81 -12.46
N PRO A 94 -1.57 30.43 -11.19
CA PRO A 94 -0.98 29.15 -10.89
C PRO A 94 -1.85 27.97 -11.35
N TYR A 95 -1.22 26.96 -11.92
CA TYR A 95 -1.88 25.68 -12.15
C TYR A 95 -1.84 24.86 -10.85
N GLU A 96 -3.00 24.47 -10.36
CA GLU A 96 -3.11 23.66 -9.14
C GLU A 96 -3.51 22.23 -9.49
N SER A 97 -2.84 21.26 -8.89
CA SER A 97 -3.18 19.84 -9.00
C SER A 97 -3.06 19.18 -7.63
N THR A 98 -4.02 18.33 -7.34
CA THR A 98 -3.98 17.50 -6.12
C THR A 98 -3.36 16.16 -6.46
N LEU A 99 -2.26 15.84 -5.77
CA LEU A 99 -1.56 14.58 -5.92
C LEU A 99 -1.77 13.75 -4.66
N PHE A 100 -1.81 12.44 -4.82
CA PHE A 100 -1.93 11.50 -3.72
C PHE A 100 -0.74 10.55 -3.70
N VAL A 101 -0.56 9.85 -2.59
CA VAL A 101 0.41 8.77 -2.43
C VAL A 101 -0.31 7.52 -1.93
N THR A 102 0.18 6.38 -2.35
CA THR A 102 -0.32 5.07 -1.96
C THR A 102 0.64 4.43 -0.98
N ARG A 103 0.14 3.77 0.05
CA ARG A 103 0.96 2.96 0.95
C ARG A 103 1.37 1.68 0.25
N VAL A 104 2.60 1.26 0.47
CA VAL A 104 3.13 0.02 -0.12
C VAL A 104 2.73 -1.24 0.65
N ALA A 105 1.95 -1.11 1.72
CA ALA A 105 1.47 -2.24 2.49
C ALA A 105 0.14 -1.93 3.18
N THR A 106 -0.69 -2.95 3.30
CA THR A 106 -1.98 -2.88 3.99
C THR A 106 -1.86 -3.33 5.43
N LYS A 107 -2.49 -2.58 6.32
CA LYS A 107 -2.63 -2.94 7.74
C LYS A 107 -3.66 -4.05 7.89
N PHE A 108 -3.24 -5.14 8.51
CA PHE A 108 -4.07 -6.30 8.76
C PHE A 108 -4.12 -6.63 10.24
N ALA A 109 -5.30 -6.94 10.75
CA ALA A 109 -5.51 -7.42 12.11
C ALA A 109 -6.73 -8.34 12.16
N VAL A 110 -6.66 -9.40 12.95
CA VAL A 110 -7.75 -10.35 13.18
C VAL A 110 -8.25 -10.18 14.61
N GLN A 111 -9.55 -10.09 14.76
CA GLN A 111 -10.23 -10.24 16.04
C GLN A 111 -11.20 -11.40 15.93
N LEU A 112 -11.05 -12.38 16.81
CA LEU A 112 -11.94 -13.51 16.95
C LEU A 112 -12.74 -13.35 18.24
N THR A 113 -14.07 -13.42 18.14
CA THR A 113 -14.97 -13.48 19.30
C THR A 113 -15.76 -14.77 19.22
N LEU A 114 -15.70 -15.56 20.26
CA LEU A 114 -16.42 -16.82 20.35
C LEU A 114 -17.78 -16.59 20.99
N ASP A 115 -18.83 -17.15 20.38
CA ASP A 115 -20.19 -17.10 20.91
C ASP A 115 -20.31 -17.88 22.22
N GLU A 116 -21.20 -17.44 23.11
CA GLU A 116 -21.44 -18.13 24.40
C GLU A 116 -21.91 -19.56 24.24
N SER A 117 -22.60 -19.86 23.14
CA SER A 117 -23.06 -21.23 22.84
C SER A 117 -21.93 -22.22 22.52
N CYS A 118 -20.73 -21.71 22.19
CA CYS A 118 -19.55 -22.54 21.99
C CYS A 118 -19.02 -23.13 23.31
N PHE A 119 -19.44 -22.60 24.47
CA PHE A 119 -18.96 -22.99 25.80
C PHE A 119 -20.03 -23.78 26.54
N LEU A 120 -20.22 -25.01 26.16
CA LEU A 120 -21.15 -25.91 26.87
C LEU A 120 -20.68 -26.29 28.29
N ASN A 121 -19.38 -26.11 28.59
CA ASN A 121 -18.77 -26.30 29.91
C ASN A 121 -17.84 -25.14 30.24
N THR A 122 -17.97 -24.61 31.45
CA THR A 122 -17.20 -23.45 31.94
C THR A 122 -15.70 -23.67 32.04
N ASP A 123 -15.25 -24.93 31.98
CA ASP A 123 -13.82 -25.32 32.13
C ASP A 123 -13.15 -25.68 30.78
N SER A 124 -13.86 -25.62 29.69
CA SER A 124 -13.30 -25.94 28.36
C SER A 124 -12.46 -24.78 27.85
N LYS A 125 -11.17 -25.03 27.67
CA LYS A 125 -10.29 -24.08 26.92
C LYS A 125 -10.42 -24.38 25.44
N VAL A 126 -10.62 -23.33 24.66
CA VAL A 126 -10.64 -23.41 23.21
C VAL A 126 -9.20 -23.52 22.70
N GLU A 127 -8.95 -24.48 21.84
CA GLU A 127 -7.67 -24.64 21.16
C GLU A 127 -7.69 -23.92 19.83
N LEU A 128 -6.76 -22.97 19.65
CA LEU A 128 -6.62 -22.19 18.42
C LEU A 128 -5.29 -22.55 17.74
N SER A 129 -5.36 -22.81 16.43
CA SER A 129 -4.16 -22.83 15.61
C SER A 129 -3.65 -21.41 15.36
N PRO A 130 -2.44 -21.24 14.81
CA PRO A 130 -2.05 -19.98 14.20
C PRO A 130 -3.07 -19.55 13.13
N VAL A 131 -3.26 -18.26 12.98
CA VAL A 131 -3.94 -17.70 11.79
C VAL A 131 -2.99 -17.81 10.62
N VAL A 132 -3.51 -18.24 9.49
CA VAL A 132 -2.77 -18.33 8.22
C VAL A 132 -3.39 -17.36 7.24
N VAL A 133 -2.59 -16.47 6.69
CA VAL A 133 -2.96 -15.66 5.53
C VAL A 133 -2.21 -16.21 4.33
N SER A 134 -2.97 -16.75 3.37
CA SER A 134 -2.43 -17.49 2.23
C SER A 134 -2.17 -16.61 1.02
N SER A 135 -1.24 -17.07 0.21
CA SER A 135 -0.99 -16.51 -1.14
C SER A 135 -0.49 -15.07 -1.13
N ILE A 136 0.32 -14.69 -0.16
CA ILE A 136 0.92 -13.36 -0.07
C ILE A 136 2.23 -13.36 -0.86
N ALA A 137 2.42 -12.38 -1.73
CA ALA A 137 3.70 -12.15 -2.35
C ALA A 137 4.74 -11.72 -1.31
N ASP A 138 5.95 -12.22 -1.42
CA ASP A 138 7.05 -11.86 -0.53
C ASP A 138 7.77 -10.56 -0.95
N SER A 139 7.45 -10.04 -2.15
CA SER A 139 8.05 -8.84 -2.69
C SER A 139 7.02 -7.98 -3.40
N GLU A 140 7.24 -6.68 -3.34
CA GLU A 140 6.39 -5.67 -3.96
C GLU A 140 7.21 -4.53 -4.55
N TYR A 141 6.73 -3.91 -5.62
CA TYR A 141 7.35 -2.70 -6.14
C TYR A 141 7.14 -1.53 -5.17
N LEU A 142 8.21 -0.79 -4.90
CA LEU A 142 8.11 0.39 -4.04
C LEU A 142 7.23 1.47 -4.67
N ILE A 143 7.31 1.65 -5.99
CA ILE A 143 6.39 2.49 -6.75
C ILE A 143 5.35 1.55 -7.36
N PRO A 144 4.09 1.57 -6.89
CA PRO A 144 3.07 0.64 -7.35
C PRO A 144 2.90 0.68 -8.86
N ARG A 145 2.91 -0.49 -9.48
CA ARG A 145 2.63 -0.65 -10.92
C ARG A 145 1.23 -1.19 -11.08
N ALA A 146 0.28 -0.31 -11.36
CA ALA A 146 -1.08 -0.71 -11.61
C ALA A 146 -1.22 -1.23 -13.03
N THR A 147 -1.74 -2.44 -13.19
CA THR A 147 -2.08 -3.02 -14.50
C THR A 147 -3.50 -2.64 -14.91
N THR A 148 -4.39 -2.43 -13.94
CA THR A 148 -5.75 -1.97 -14.19
C THR A 148 -6.24 -1.02 -13.11
N TYR A 149 -7.03 -0.04 -13.55
CA TYR A 149 -7.68 0.92 -12.68
C TYR A 149 -9.20 0.79 -12.82
N SER A 150 -9.94 1.00 -11.74
CA SER A 150 -11.38 1.16 -11.85
C SER A 150 -11.70 2.37 -12.72
N PRO A 151 -12.49 2.24 -13.78
CA PRO A 151 -12.84 3.37 -14.65
C PRO A 151 -13.71 4.42 -13.95
N ALA A 152 -14.20 4.13 -12.76
CA ALA A 152 -15.28 4.90 -12.14
C ALA A 152 -14.83 6.21 -11.49
N LYS A 153 -13.49 6.47 -11.35
CA LYS A 153 -13.08 7.66 -10.59
C LYS A 153 -11.74 8.21 -11.05
N SER A 154 -11.80 9.42 -11.61
CA SER A 154 -10.61 10.19 -11.96
C SER A 154 -10.04 10.91 -10.73
N PRO A 155 -8.73 11.00 -10.56
CA PRO A 155 -8.10 11.86 -9.56
C PRO A 155 -8.51 13.34 -9.68
N ALA A 156 -8.86 13.79 -10.88
CA ALA A 156 -9.37 15.13 -11.11
C ALA A 156 -10.66 15.46 -10.33
N ASP A 157 -11.40 14.44 -9.94
CA ASP A 157 -12.65 14.58 -9.19
C ASP A 157 -12.43 14.52 -7.68
N GLY A 158 -11.18 14.51 -7.20
CA GLY A 158 -10.84 14.33 -5.80
C GLY A 158 -11.17 12.93 -5.26
N THR A 159 -11.44 11.97 -6.15
CA THR A 159 -11.76 10.59 -5.79
C THR A 159 -10.53 9.70 -5.91
N ASN A 160 -10.32 8.84 -4.92
CA ASN A 160 -9.20 7.90 -4.94
C ASN A 160 -9.31 6.97 -6.14
N ARG A 161 -8.19 6.77 -6.84
CA ARG A 161 -8.06 5.66 -7.78
C ARG A 161 -8.21 4.36 -7.01
N ILE A 162 -9.08 3.49 -7.47
CA ILE A 162 -9.11 2.12 -6.99
C ILE A 162 -8.26 1.32 -7.96
N ILE A 163 -7.08 0.92 -7.51
CA ILE A 163 -6.23 0.01 -8.25
C ILE A 163 -6.85 -1.38 -8.10
N THR A 164 -7.18 -1.99 -9.21
CA THR A 164 -7.83 -3.30 -9.24
C THR A 164 -6.86 -4.45 -9.46
N SER A 165 -5.65 -4.16 -9.91
CA SER A 165 -4.56 -5.12 -9.94
C SER A 165 -3.20 -4.42 -9.98
N TYR A 166 -2.24 -5.04 -9.30
CA TYR A 166 -0.84 -4.62 -9.26
C TYR A 166 0.03 -5.62 -10.00
N GLU A 167 1.11 -5.11 -10.58
CA GLU A 167 2.17 -5.96 -11.11
C GLU A 167 3.06 -6.46 -9.95
N VAL A 168 3.29 -7.75 -9.91
CA VAL A 168 4.20 -8.37 -8.94
C VAL A 168 5.60 -8.42 -9.52
N PRO A 169 6.66 -8.12 -8.75
CA PRO A 169 8.03 -8.32 -9.21
C PRO A 169 8.24 -9.74 -9.75
N SER A 170 8.95 -9.85 -10.87
CA SER A 170 9.20 -11.15 -11.50
C SER A 170 10.00 -12.12 -10.62
N THR A 171 10.67 -11.60 -9.61
CA THR A 171 11.43 -12.36 -8.61
C THR A 171 10.60 -12.74 -7.38
N ALA A 172 9.37 -12.21 -7.27
CA ALA A 172 8.53 -12.50 -6.14
C ALA A 172 8.11 -13.97 -6.13
N SER A 173 8.07 -14.54 -4.94
CA SER A 173 7.45 -15.82 -4.65
C SER A 173 6.22 -15.62 -3.76
N VAL A 174 5.42 -16.68 -3.64
CA VAL A 174 4.21 -16.66 -2.83
C VAL A 174 4.43 -17.56 -1.63
N ALA A 175 4.12 -17.03 -0.46
CA ALA A 175 4.21 -17.80 0.79
C ALA A 175 3.05 -17.40 1.71
N ASP A 176 2.67 -18.37 2.55
CA ASP A 176 1.74 -18.11 3.62
C ASP A 176 2.44 -17.32 4.74
N TYR A 177 1.67 -16.43 5.37
CA TYR A 177 2.12 -15.74 6.56
C TYR A 177 1.30 -16.20 7.76
N THR A 178 1.95 -16.59 8.84
CA THR A 178 1.31 -17.13 10.04
C THR A 178 1.58 -16.27 11.27
N PHE A 179 0.58 -16.14 12.15
CA PHE A 179 0.72 -15.47 13.43
C PHE A 179 -0.24 -16.02 14.47
N GLN A 180 0.09 -15.82 15.74
CA GLN A 180 -0.74 -16.27 16.86
C GLN A 180 -1.73 -15.20 17.28
N LEU A 181 -2.91 -15.64 17.71
CA LEU A 181 -3.85 -14.80 18.44
C LEU A 181 -3.52 -14.80 19.93
N THR A 182 -3.71 -13.67 20.56
CA THR A 182 -3.57 -13.51 22.01
C THR A 182 -4.94 -13.29 22.62
N GLN A 183 -5.25 -14.05 23.67
CA GLN A 183 -6.47 -13.85 24.46
C GLN A 183 -6.46 -12.47 25.10
N THR A 184 -7.56 -11.75 25.01
CA THR A 184 -7.71 -10.38 25.50
C THR A 184 -8.72 -10.22 26.62
N ASP A 185 -9.51 -11.27 26.92
CA ASP A 185 -10.49 -11.28 28.00
C ASP A 185 -10.20 -12.37 29.03
N ASP A 186 -10.79 -12.27 30.22
CA ASP A 186 -10.62 -13.22 31.31
C ASP A 186 -11.41 -14.53 31.08
N LYS A 187 -12.30 -14.54 30.10
CA LYS A 187 -13.24 -15.65 29.85
C LYS A 187 -12.79 -16.56 28.71
N GLY A 188 -11.69 -16.25 28.04
CA GLY A 188 -11.20 -17.01 26.90
C GLY A 188 -12.09 -16.92 25.67
N ARG A 189 -12.77 -15.81 25.47
CA ARG A 189 -13.71 -15.61 24.37
C ARG A 189 -13.23 -14.63 23.31
N GLU A 190 -12.37 -13.70 23.72
CA GLU A 190 -11.85 -12.67 22.82
C GLU A 190 -10.37 -12.88 22.57
N PHE A 191 -10.02 -12.91 21.30
CA PHE A 191 -8.65 -13.07 20.84
C PHE A 191 -8.33 -12.04 19.78
N LYS A 192 -7.10 -11.51 19.82
CA LYS A 192 -6.61 -10.53 18.85
C LYS A 192 -5.25 -10.93 18.31
N SER A 193 -5.02 -10.65 17.04
CA SER A 193 -3.70 -10.73 16.44
C SER A 193 -2.84 -9.52 16.81
N PRO A 194 -1.53 -9.62 16.68
CA PRO A 194 -0.72 -8.44 16.46
C PRO A 194 -1.20 -7.68 15.20
N ILE A 195 -0.88 -6.41 15.13
CA ILE A 195 -1.03 -5.67 13.87
C ILE A 195 0.12 -6.08 12.97
N VAL A 196 -0.20 -6.48 11.75
CA VAL A 196 0.77 -6.84 10.73
C VAL A 196 0.53 -6.00 9.48
N TYR A 197 1.59 -5.75 8.73
CA TYR A 197 1.50 -5.08 7.45
C TYR A 197 1.93 -6.06 6.38
N LEU A 198 1.03 -6.31 5.45
CA LEU A 198 1.17 -7.25 4.37
C LEU A 198 1.24 -6.51 3.04
N THR A 199 1.89 -7.12 2.07
CA THR A 199 1.89 -6.63 0.70
C THR A 199 0.48 -6.66 0.14
N GLU A 200 0.14 -5.66 -0.68
CA GLU A 200 -1.16 -5.60 -1.37
C GLU A 200 -1.17 -6.40 -2.67
N THR A 201 -0.03 -6.94 -3.05
CA THR A 201 0.14 -7.62 -4.33
C THR A 201 -0.69 -8.88 -4.42
N ARG A 202 -1.51 -8.92 -5.44
CA ARG A 202 -2.19 -10.13 -5.87
C ARG A 202 -1.27 -10.92 -6.75
N TYR A 203 -1.11 -12.16 -6.42
CA TYR A 203 -0.40 -13.08 -7.28
C TYR A 203 -1.28 -13.54 -8.45
N GLY A 204 -0.77 -13.33 -9.66
CA GLY A 204 -1.33 -13.87 -10.87
C GLY A 204 -2.46 -13.06 -11.52
N SER A 205 -2.78 -13.39 -12.74
CA SER A 205 -3.81 -12.75 -13.60
C SER A 205 -5.25 -13.12 -13.26
N GLY A 206 -5.50 -13.64 -12.06
CA GLY A 206 -6.83 -14.06 -11.61
C GLY A 206 -7.27 -13.38 -10.33
N PRO A 207 -8.57 -13.34 -10.07
CA PRO A 207 -9.13 -12.80 -8.83
C PRO A 207 -9.03 -13.83 -7.70
N THR A 208 -7.85 -14.37 -7.43
CA THR A 208 -7.70 -15.20 -6.25
C THR A 208 -7.53 -14.26 -5.07
N PRO A 209 -8.59 -14.04 -4.27
CA PRO A 209 -8.46 -13.21 -3.09
C PRO A 209 -7.49 -13.89 -2.13
N TYR A 210 -6.79 -13.10 -1.34
CA TYR A 210 -6.15 -13.62 -0.15
C TYR A 210 -7.20 -14.39 0.65
N SER A 211 -6.77 -15.47 1.28
CA SER A 211 -7.62 -16.17 2.23
C SER A 211 -7.00 -16.10 3.62
N VAL A 212 -7.85 -15.98 4.62
CA VAL A 212 -7.47 -16.14 6.01
C VAL A 212 -8.10 -17.42 6.54
N SER A 213 -7.31 -18.23 7.23
CA SER A 213 -7.81 -19.42 7.90
C SER A 213 -7.29 -19.55 9.33
N ILE A 214 -8.07 -20.23 10.16
CA ILE A 214 -7.75 -20.58 11.54
C ILE A 214 -8.48 -21.87 11.89
N THR A 215 -7.85 -22.74 12.69
CA THR A 215 -8.52 -23.93 13.25
C THR A 215 -8.92 -23.65 14.68
N VAL A 216 -10.17 -23.90 14.99
CA VAL A 216 -10.78 -23.75 16.32
C VAL A 216 -11.27 -25.13 16.75
N ASP A 217 -10.71 -25.70 17.80
CA ASP A 217 -11.04 -27.05 18.31
C ASP A 217 -11.05 -28.13 17.21
N GLY A 218 -10.05 -28.06 16.31
CA GLY A 218 -9.93 -28.99 15.18
C GLY A 218 -10.82 -28.68 13.97
N VAL A 219 -11.66 -27.66 14.02
CA VAL A 219 -12.49 -27.23 12.90
C VAL A 219 -11.82 -26.08 12.19
N GLU A 220 -11.53 -26.24 10.89
CA GLU A 220 -10.98 -25.16 10.07
C GLU A 220 -12.07 -24.17 9.66
N LEU A 221 -11.81 -22.91 9.93
CA LEU A 221 -12.59 -21.77 9.49
C LEU A 221 -11.75 -20.99 8.49
N SER A 222 -12.31 -20.69 7.33
CA SER A 222 -11.62 -19.89 6.31
C SER A 222 -12.56 -18.88 5.66
N ALA A 223 -11.99 -17.76 5.25
CA ALA A 223 -12.70 -16.73 4.53
C ALA A 223 -11.79 -16.09 3.47
N PRO A 224 -12.32 -15.76 2.29
CA PRO A 224 -11.60 -14.91 1.36
C PRO A 224 -11.51 -13.50 1.92
N LEU A 225 -10.34 -12.89 1.83
CA LEU A 225 -10.18 -11.48 2.12
C LEU A 225 -10.63 -10.66 0.91
N PRO A 226 -11.35 -9.55 1.13
CA PRO A 226 -11.68 -8.66 0.03
C PRO A 226 -10.42 -8.10 -0.62
N ASN A 227 -10.55 -7.61 -1.82
CA ASN A 227 -9.52 -6.80 -2.45
C ASN A 227 -9.31 -5.56 -1.58
N LEU A 228 -8.16 -5.48 -0.97
CA LEU A 228 -7.76 -4.39 -0.11
C LEU A 228 -7.35 -3.18 -0.93
#